data_6b17ac1d8e596f34ff3999aaf91cab10
#
_entry.id   6b17ac1d8e596f34ff3999aaf91cab10
#
_cell.length_a   1.000
_cell.length_b   1.000
_cell.length_c   1.000
_cell.angle_alpha   90.00
_cell.angle_beta   90.00
_cell.angle_gamma   90.00
#
_symmetry.space_group_name_H-M   'P 1'
#
loop_
_entity.id
_entity.type
_entity.pdbx_description
1 polymer ?
#
loop_
_entity_poly.entity_id
_entity_poly.type
_entity_poly.pdbx_seq_one_letter_code
_entity_poly.pdbx_strand_id
1 'polypeptide(L)'
;MTFDFRQYILSSSKNENQEISKRKKTRNEGSIMKQKAITYWLKAVTIAIGLLGLAFFGSATVYGFFFRPDYNDPIPDYLRRNIVFIWITAILCFAILFFFWKIVCEIAKDNSFSMENAKNFKCMGICGVLIIIEYLARILIWFIKGEIYLVPISYTLLKIFVFIIFIILCYAMSKLVQNAYEIKQENELTI
;
A
#
# COMPACT_ATOMS: atom_id res chain seq x y z
N MET A 1 49.31 23.15 -47.05
CA MET A 1 47.90 22.81 -46.70
C MET A 1 47.95 21.93 -45.45
N THR A 2 48.18 22.52 -44.29
CA THR A 2 48.23 21.82 -43.01
C THR A 2 46.77 21.66 -42.52
N PHE A 3 46.24 20.47 -42.69
CA PHE A 3 44.94 20.13 -42.19
C PHE A 3 44.99 20.21 -40.66
N ASP A 4 44.19 21.08 -40.05
CA ASP A 4 44.23 21.36 -38.63
C ASP A 4 43.51 20.18 -37.87
N PHE A 5 44.29 19.09 -37.70
CA PHE A 5 43.87 17.86 -37.04
C PHE A 5 43.33 18.10 -35.61
N ARG A 6 43.82 19.17 -34.99
CA ARG A 6 43.41 19.57 -33.65
C ARG A 6 41.95 20.08 -33.61
N GLN A 7 41.56 20.84 -34.66
CA GLN A 7 40.21 21.37 -34.79
C GLN A 7 39.19 20.23 -35.09
N TYR A 8 39.60 19.22 -35.86
CA TYR A 8 38.78 18.04 -36.14
C TYR A 8 38.51 17.23 -34.89
N ILE A 9 39.53 16.95 -34.05
CA ILE A 9 39.36 16.21 -32.78
C ILE A 9 38.45 16.97 -31.83
N LEU A 10 38.60 18.30 -31.69
CA LEU A 10 37.77 19.13 -30.83
C LEU A 10 36.30 19.17 -31.30
N SER A 11 36.05 19.23 -32.59
CA SER A 11 34.69 19.20 -33.14
C SER A 11 34.03 17.83 -32.98
N SER A 12 34.77 16.72 -33.15
CA SER A 12 34.31 15.35 -32.96
C SER A 12 33.94 15.10 -31.49
N SER A 13 34.83 15.48 -30.56
CA SER A 13 34.56 15.38 -29.11
C SER A 13 33.35 16.21 -28.64
N LYS A 14 33.17 17.41 -29.23
CA LYS A 14 32.01 18.25 -28.92
C LYS A 14 30.69 17.64 -29.41
N ASN A 15 30.72 17.05 -30.60
CA ASN A 15 29.55 16.35 -31.15
C ASN A 15 29.18 15.11 -30.33
N GLU A 16 30.18 14.30 -29.93
CA GLU A 16 29.99 13.10 -29.09
C GLU A 16 29.40 13.48 -27.71
N ASN A 17 29.93 14.53 -27.09
CA ASN A 17 29.39 15.04 -25.81
C ASN A 17 27.94 15.55 -25.94
N GLN A 18 27.60 16.21 -27.06
CA GLN A 18 26.22 16.61 -27.34
C GLN A 18 25.27 15.43 -27.55
N GLU A 19 25.70 14.39 -28.25
CA GLU A 19 24.89 13.16 -28.41
C GLU A 19 24.68 12.43 -27.09
N ILE A 20 25.74 12.30 -26.28
CA ILE A 20 25.64 11.70 -24.92
C ILE A 20 24.66 12.48 -24.04
N SER A 21 24.74 13.80 -24.08
CA SER A 21 23.82 14.69 -23.34
C SER A 21 22.38 14.54 -23.82
N LYS A 22 22.14 14.49 -25.13
CA LYS A 22 20.80 14.26 -25.71
C LYS A 22 20.25 12.88 -25.31
N ARG A 23 21.06 11.83 -25.40
CA ARG A 23 20.64 10.46 -25.01
C ARG A 23 20.31 10.38 -23.51
N LYS A 24 21.11 11.01 -22.64
CA LYS A 24 20.83 11.12 -21.20
C LYS A 24 19.51 11.86 -20.93
N LYS A 25 19.26 12.99 -21.63
CA LYS A 25 18.03 13.76 -21.49
C LYS A 25 16.80 12.95 -21.91
N THR A 26 16.84 12.30 -23.08
CA THR A 26 15.72 11.47 -23.57
C THR A 26 15.46 10.25 -22.65
N ARG A 27 16.51 9.65 -22.09
CA ARG A 27 16.38 8.55 -21.12
C ARG A 27 15.70 9.02 -19.83
N ASN A 28 16.09 10.20 -19.33
CA ASN A 28 15.50 10.79 -18.12
C ASN A 28 14.02 11.16 -18.35
N GLU A 29 13.69 11.78 -19.47
CA GLU A 29 12.30 12.12 -19.82
C GLU A 29 11.43 10.87 -19.93
N GLY A 30 11.94 9.80 -20.57
CA GLY A 30 11.24 8.52 -20.64
C GLY A 30 11.04 7.86 -19.27
N SER A 31 12.01 7.96 -18.37
CA SER A 31 11.91 7.47 -16.99
C SER A 31 10.84 8.22 -16.19
N ILE A 32 10.86 9.57 -16.28
CA ILE A 32 9.88 10.43 -15.60
C ILE A 32 8.45 10.18 -16.09
N MET A 33 8.25 9.98 -17.40
CA MET A 33 6.93 9.67 -17.95
C MET A 33 6.42 8.30 -17.44
N LYS A 34 7.26 7.28 -17.40
CA LYS A 34 6.90 5.96 -16.86
C LYS A 34 6.51 6.05 -15.38
N GLN A 35 7.27 6.79 -14.60
CA GLN A 35 7.00 6.98 -13.18
C GLN A 35 5.67 7.71 -12.92
N LYS A 36 5.38 8.77 -13.67
CA LYS A 36 4.09 9.47 -13.61
C LYS A 36 2.92 8.55 -13.96
N ALA A 37 3.07 7.71 -14.99
CA ALA A 37 2.05 6.74 -15.36
C ALA A 37 1.79 5.71 -14.25
N ILE A 38 2.85 5.13 -13.67
CA ILE A 38 2.74 4.20 -12.54
C ILE A 38 2.04 4.84 -11.35
N THR A 39 2.41 6.08 -11.00
CA THR A 39 1.78 6.81 -9.89
C THR A 39 0.30 7.08 -10.15
N TYR A 40 -0.07 7.44 -11.38
CA TYR A 40 -1.48 7.63 -11.74
C TYR A 40 -2.29 6.35 -11.56
N TRP A 41 -1.78 5.22 -12.05
CA TRP A 41 -2.41 3.92 -11.89
C TRP A 41 -2.55 3.51 -10.41
N LEU A 42 -1.50 3.71 -9.62
CA LEU A 42 -1.54 3.44 -8.17
C LEU A 42 -2.61 4.27 -7.46
N LYS A 43 -2.72 5.56 -7.77
CA LYS A 43 -3.77 6.43 -7.23
C LYS A 43 -5.16 5.97 -7.64
N ALA A 44 -5.36 5.65 -8.92
CA ALA A 44 -6.65 5.16 -9.42
C ALA A 44 -7.07 3.86 -8.74
N VAL A 45 -6.15 2.90 -8.60
CA VAL A 45 -6.40 1.63 -7.90
C VAL A 45 -6.72 1.87 -6.42
N THR A 46 -6.02 2.77 -5.74
CA THR A 46 -6.28 3.08 -4.33
C THR A 46 -7.67 3.68 -4.13
N ILE A 47 -8.10 4.59 -5.02
CA ILE A 47 -9.46 5.15 -4.99
C ILE A 47 -10.49 4.07 -5.26
N ALA A 48 -10.26 3.21 -6.27
CA ALA A 48 -11.18 2.12 -6.60
C ALA A 48 -11.37 1.15 -5.42
N ILE A 49 -10.27 0.75 -4.75
CA ILE A 49 -10.33 -0.09 -3.55
C ILE A 49 -11.09 0.62 -2.42
N GLY A 50 -10.89 1.93 -2.24
CA GLY A 50 -11.61 2.73 -1.25
C GLY A 50 -13.12 2.74 -1.51
N LEU A 51 -13.54 2.96 -2.76
CA LEU A 51 -14.95 2.94 -3.15
C LEU A 51 -15.57 1.55 -2.99
N LEU A 52 -14.87 0.50 -3.40
CA LEU A 52 -15.31 -0.90 -3.20
C LEU A 52 -15.43 -1.24 -1.72
N GLY A 53 -14.48 -0.78 -0.88
CA GLY A 53 -14.55 -0.94 0.57
C GLY A 53 -15.78 -0.25 1.17
N LEU A 54 -16.06 0.99 0.78
CA LEU A 54 -17.28 1.72 1.21
C LEU A 54 -18.54 0.99 0.78
N ALA A 55 -18.62 0.52 -0.47
CA ALA A 55 -19.76 -0.24 -0.96
C ALA A 55 -19.94 -1.55 -0.19
N PHE A 56 -18.85 -2.27 0.10
CA PHE A 56 -18.88 -3.54 0.84
C PHE A 56 -19.35 -3.35 2.29
N PHE A 57 -18.73 -2.44 3.05
CA PHE A 57 -19.11 -2.20 4.45
C PHE A 57 -20.50 -1.55 4.57
N GLY A 58 -20.83 -0.66 3.62
CA GLY A 58 -22.16 -0.06 3.53
C GLY A 58 -23.24 -1.10 3.24
N SER A 59 -23.04 -1.97 2.26
CA SER A 59 -24.01 -3.03 1.92
C SER A 59 -24.18 -4.02 3.07
N ALA A 60 -23.11 -4.41 3.77
CA ALA A 60 -23.19 -5.28 4.96
C ALA A 60 -24.03 -4.64 6.07
N THR A 61 -23.92 -3.31 6.26
CA THR A 61 -24.73 -2.58 7.22
C THR A 61 -26.20 -2.55 6.82
N VAL A 62 -26.49 -2.18 5.57
CA VAL A 62 -27.85 -2.14 5.03
C VAL A 62 -28.50 -3.51 5.13
N TYR A 63 -27.80 -4.57 4.70
CA TYR A 63 -28.31 -5.92 4.76
C TYR A 63 -28.63 -6.38 6.18
N GLY A 64 -27.76 -6.09 7.16
CA GLY A 64 -27.98 -6.43 8.57
C GLY A 64 -29.13 -5.69 9.23
N PHE A 65 -29.49 -4.47 8.81
CA PHE A 65 -30.54 -3.67 9.41
C PHE A 65 -31.90 -3.77 8.71
N PHE A 66 -31.93 -3.82 7.38
CA PHE A 66 -33.17 -3.78 6.61
C PHE A 66 -33.75 -5.16 6.30
N PHE A 67 -32.93 -6.20 6.27
CA PHE A 67 -33.43 -7.55 6.04
C PHE A 67 -33.71 -8.26 7.36
N ARG A 68 -34.87 -8.89 7.47
CA ARG A 68 -35.24 -9.69 8.64
C ARG A 68 -34.54 -11.06 8.55
N PRO A 69 -34.01 -11.57 9.68
CA PRO A 69 -33.48 -12.92 9.71
C PRO A 69 -34.63 -13.91 9.44
N ASP A 70 -34.45 -14.82 8.52
CA ASP A 70 -35.32 -15.95 8.27
C ASP A 70 -34.62 -17.23 8.71
N TYR A 71 -35.38 -18.30 8.92
CA TYR A 71 -34.81 -19.62 9.28
C TYR A 71 -33.77 -20.10 8.26
N ASN A 72 -33.95 -19.73 6.98
CA ASN A 72 -33.06 -20.08 5.88
C ASN A 72 -31.92 -19.06 5.64
N ASP A 73 -31.96 -17.88 6.27
CA ASP A 73 -30.94 -16.85 6.13
C ASP A 73 -30.61 -16.16 7.46
N PRO A 74 -29.68 -16.73 8.24
CA PRO A 74 -29.24 -16.15 9.51
C PRO A 74 -28.23 -15.00 9.35
N ILE A 75 -27.80 -14.65 8.10
CA ILE A 75 -26.76 -13.66 7.84
C ILE A 75 -27.13 -12.28 8.37
N PRO A 76 -28.37 -11.75 8.17
CA PRO A 76 -28.73 -10.44 8.69
C PRO A 76 -28.56 -10.30 10.21
N ASP A 77 -28.95 -11.33 10.97
CA ASP A 77 -28.80 -11.32 12.44
C ASP A 77 -27.33 -11.39 12.87
N TYR A 78 -26.53 -12.19 12.18
CA TYR A 78 -25.08 -12.23 12.39
C TYR A 78 -24.43 -10.87 12.14
N LEU A 79 -24.74 -10.19 11.04
CA LEU A 79 -24.22 -8.87 10.71
C LEU A 79 -24.62 -7.83 11.76
N ARG A 80 -25.89 -7.81 12.17
CA ARG A 80 -26.39 -6.88 13.19
C ARG A 80 -25.71 -7.06 14.55
N ARG A 81 -25.52 -8.31 14.99
CA ARG A 81 -24.81 -8.61 16.26
C ARG A 81 -23.32 -8.23 16.22
N ASN A 82 -22.69 -8.26 15.06
CA ASN A 82 -21.27 -7.99 14.89
C ASN A 82 -20.99 -6.61 14.28
N ILE A 83 -21.99 -5.73 14.15
CA ILE A 83 -21.87 -4.45 13.43
C ILE A 83 -20.74 -3.56 13.97
N VAL A 84 -20.53 -3.52 15.29
CA VAL A 84 -19.46 -2.74 15.91
C VAL A 84 -18.09 -3.22 15.46
N PHE A 85 -17.86 -4.53 15.45
CA PHE A 85 -16.61 -5.13 14.99
C PHE A 85 -16.38 -4.88 13.49
N ILE A 86 -17.45 -4.96 12.69
CA ILE A 86 -17.40 -4.69 11.24
C ILE A 86 -16.92 -3.25 11.00
N TRP A 87 -17.45 -2.27 11.74
CA TRP A 87 -17.05 -0.87 11.61
C TRP A 87 -15.64 -0.58 12.15
N ILE A 88 -15.22 -1.24 13.25
CA ILE A 88 -13.83 -1.14 13.72
C ILE A 88 -12.87 -1.66 12.65
N THR A 89 -13.14 -2.83 12.09
CA THR A 89 -12.35 -3.38 10.96
C THR A 89 -12.35 -2.42 9.76
N ALA A 90 -13.51 -1.83 9.41
CA ALA A 90 -13.63 -0.88 8.31
C ALA A 90 -12.72 0.35 8.52
N ILE A 91 -12.78 0.96 9.71
CA ILE A 91 -11.97 2.14 10.06
C ILE A 91 -10.47 1.80 9.93
N LEU A 92 -10.03 0.65 10.44
CA LEU A 92 -8.63 0.22 10.35
C LEU A 92 -8.21 -0.07 8.89
N CYS A 93 -9.08 -0.66 8.08
CA CYS A 93 -8.82 -0.87 6.65
C CYS A 93 -8.69 0.47 5.90
N PHE A 94 -9.54 1.45 6.19
CA PHE A 94 -9.42 2.80 5.62
C PHE A 94 -8.17 3.54 6.12
N ALA A 95 -7.73 3.32 7.36
CA ALA A 95 -6.45 3.84 7.85
C ALA A 95 -5.26 3.25 7.09
N ILE A 96 -5.26 1.93 6.81
CA ILE A 96 -4.24 1.29 5.96
C ILE A 96 -4.22 1.95 4.57
N LEU A 97 -5.39 2.14 3.97
CA LEU A 97 -5.52 2.76 2.65
C LEU A 97 -5.03 4.22 2.64
N PHE A 98 -5.27 4.97 3.72
CA PHE A 98 -4.77 6.33 3.90
C PHE A 98 -3.24 6.39 3.98
N PHE A 99 -2.59 5.49 4.74
CA PHE A 99 -1.13 5.43 4.77
C PHE A 99 -0.56 4.98 3.42
N PHE A 100 -1.20 4.06 2.74
CA PHE A 100 -0.81 3.67 1.39
C PHE A 100 -0.92 4.83 0.41
N TRP A 101 -1.98 5.65 0.49
CA TRP A 101 -2.12 6.87 -0.31
C TRP A 101 -0.96 7.84 -0.10
N LYS A 102 -0.51 8.03 1.15
CA LYS A 102 0.67 8.85 1.45
C LYS A 102 1.92 8.33 0.75
N ILE A 103 2.16 7.02 0.79
CA ILE A 103 3.29 6.39 0.10
C ILE A 103 3.22 6.67 -1.41
N VAL A 104 2.06 6.52 -2.03
CA VAL A 104 1.85 6.80 -3.45
C VAL A 104 2.12 8.27 -3.78
N CYS A 105 1.75 9.19 -2.89
CA CYS A 105 2.04 10.62 -3.06
C CYS A 105 3.54 10.94 -2.98
N GLU A 106 4.30 10.27 -2.11
CA GLU A 106 5.76 10.44 -2.02
C GLU A 106 6.47 9.83 -3.24
N ILE A 107 6.00 8.70 -3.74
CA ILE A 107 6.49 8.12 -5.01
C ILE A 107 6.28 9.10 -6.18
N ALA A 108 5.16 9.83 -6.18
CA ALA A 108 4.87 10.85 -7.20
C ALA A 108 5.89 12.01 -7.23
N LYS A 109 6.55 12.28 -6.10
CA LYS A 109 7.54 13.35 -5.93
C LYS A 109 8.99 12.88 -6.14
N ASP A 110 9.20 11.72 -6.75
CA ASP A 110 10.52 11.06 -6.90
C ASP A 110 11.19 10.71 -5.57
N ASN A 111 10.42 10.67 -4.47
CA ASN A 111 10.92 10.40 -3.13
C ASN A 111 10.47 9.01 -2.63
N SER A 112 10.64 7.99 -3.49
CA SER A 112 10.21 6.62 -3.21
C SER A 112 10.91 6.01 -1.99
N PHE A 113 12.21 6.31 -1.84
CA PHE A 113 13.03 5.86 -0.72
C PHE A 113 13.18 7.02 0.28
N SER A 114 12.16 7.23 1.10
CA SER A 114 12.14 8.22 2.15
C SER A 114 11.87 7.59 3.51
N MET A 115 12.40 8.22 4.56
CA MET A 115 12.12 7.80 5.94
C MET A 115 10.61 7.90 6.27
N GLU A 116 9.90 8.80 5.60
CA GLU A 116 8.45 8.94 5.74
C GLU A 116 7.71 7.73 5.18
N ASN A 117 8.12 7.22 4.02
CA ASN A 117 7.56 5.99 3.45
C ASN A 117 7.82 4.78 4.34
N ALA A 118 9.03 4.66 4.91
CA ALA A 118 9.34 3.60 5.88
C ALA A 118 8.41 3.65 7.10
N LYS A 119 8.14 4.86 7.63
CA LYS A 119 7.19 5.06 8.74
C LYS A 119 5.75 4.71 8.34
N ASN A 120 5.30 5.11 7.14
CA ASN A 120 3.96 4.79 6.64
C ASN A 120 3.75 3.28 6.51
N PHE A 121 4.72 2.52 5.99
CA PHE A 121 4.65 1.06 5.99
C PHE A 121 4.55 0.47 7.40
N LYS A 122 5.31 1.00 8.35
CA LYS A 122 5.22 0.59 9.76
C LYS A 122 3.84 0.86 10.36
N CYS A 123 3.25 2.03 10.09
CA CYS A 123 1.89 2.36 10.53
C CYS A 123 0.84 1.41 9.94
N MET A 124 0.96 1.05 8.65
CA MET A 124 0.10 0.03 8.03
C MET A 124 0.21 -1.32 8.75
N GLY A 125 1.42 -1.74 9.09
CA GLY A 125 1.65 -2.96 9.87
C GLY A 125 0.98 -2.90 11.25
N ILE A 126 1.06 -1.77 11.96
CA ILE A 126 0.39 -1.56 13.25
C ILE A 126 -1.14 -1.66 13.11
N CYS A 127 -1.73 -1.05 12.09
CA CYS A 127 -3.16 -1.22 11.81
C CYS A 127 -3.52 -2.70 11.58
N GLY A 128 -2.68 -3.46 10.88
CA GLY A 128 -2.85 -4.90 10.71
C GLY A 128 -2.85 -5.67 12.03
N VAL A 129 -1.93 -5.33 12.95
CA VAL A 129 -1.90 -5.91 14.30
C VAL A 129 -3.19 -5.61 15.08
N LEU A 130 -3.69 -4.38 15.00
CA LEU A 130 -4.95 -4.00 15.67
C LEU A 130 -6.15 -4.79 15.11
N ILE A 131 -6.19 -5.08 13.81
CA ILE A 131 -7.21 -5.95 13.21
C ILE A 131 -7.11 -7.38 13.74
N ILE A 132 -5.90 -7.92 13.91
CA ILE A 132 -5.74 -9.25 14.51
C ILE A 132 -6.25 -9.28 15.94
N ILE A 133 -5.92 -8.26 16.74
CA ILE A 133 -6.39 -8.15 18.13
C ILE A 133 -7.93 -8.09 18.16
N GLU A 134 -8.56 -7.35 17.27
CA GLU A 134 -10.03 -7.29 17.13
C GLU A 134 -10.62 -8.67 16.81
N TYR A 135 -10.03 -9.40 15.87
CA TYR A 135 -10.52 -10.75 15.54
C TYR A 135 -10.35 -11.75 16.68
N LEU A 136 -9.24 -11.68 17.41
CA LEU A 136 -9.03 -12.53 18.61
C LEU A 136 -10.03 -12.19 19.71
N ALA A 137 -10.29 -10.92 19.96
CA ALA A 137 -11.30 -10.48 20.92
C ALA A 137 -12.70 -11.00 20.53
N ARG A 138 -13.04 -10.98 19.25
CA ARG A 138 -14.31 -11.53 18.73
C ARG A 138 -14.42 -13.04 18.98
N ILE A 139 -13.36 -13.80 18.69
CA ILE A 139 -13.34 -15.24 18.96
C ILE A 139 -13.52 -15.52 20.46
N LEU A 140 -12.85 -14.74 21.33
CA LEU A 140 -12.96 -14.87 22.77
C LEU A 140 -14.40 -14.62 23.26
N ILE A 141 -15.07 -13.58 22.73
CA ILE A 141 -16.48 -13.28 23.07
C ILE A 141 -17.39 -14.42 22.66
N TRP A 142 -17.21 -15.03 21.48
CA TRP A 142 -17.99 -16.20 21.07
C TRP A 142 -17.76 -17.40 21.97
N PHE A 143 -16.53 -17.62 22.40
CA PHE A 143 -16.20 -18.69 23.34
C PHE A 143 -16.89 -18.51 24.70
N ILE A 144 -16.86 -17.29 25.25
CA ILE A 144 -17.51 -16.95 26.54
C ILE A 144 -19.02 -17.11 26.45
N LYS A 145 -19.64 -16.78 25.29
CA LYS A 145 -21.10 -16.94 25.09
C LYS A 145 -21.53 -18.33 24.79
N GLY A 146 -20.63 -19.31 24.63
CA GLY A 146 -20.94 -20.67 24.21
C GLY A 146 -21.41 -20.80 22.76
N GLU A 147 -21.26 -19.73 21.94
CA GLU A 147 -21.64 -19.69 20.54
C GLU A 147 -20.48 -20.20 19.66
N ILE A 148 -20.11 -21.47 19.82
CA ILE A 148 -18.98 -22.06 19.08
C ILE A 148 -19.48 -22.65 17.76
N TYR A 149 -19.38 -21.89 16.69
CA TYR A 149 -19.65 -22.36 15.34
C TYR A 149 -18.33 -22.57 14.59
N LEU A 150 -18.04 -23.77 14.13
CA LEU A 150 -16.81 -24.13 13.43
C LEU A 150 -16.58 -23.28 12.18
N VAL A 151 -17.63 -23.03 11.39
CA VAL A 151 -17.54 -22.28 10.13
C VAL A 151 -17.11 -20.82 10.33
N PRO A 152 -17.76 -19.99 11.17
CA PRO A 152 -17.30 -18.62 11.42
C PRO A 152 -15.89 -18.53 12.01
N ILE A 153 -15.50 -19.48 12.86
CA ILE A 153 -14.16 -19.53 13.47
C ILE A 153 -13.10 -19.78 12.41
N SER A 154 -13.31 -20.78 11.52
CA SER A 154 -12.33 -21.09 10.47
C SER A 154 -12.14 -19.94 9.49
N TYR A 155 -13.21 -19.23 9.10
CA TYR A 155 -13.08 -18.00 8.29
C TYR A 155 -12.33 -16.87 9.02
N THR A 156 -12.53 -16.74 10.32
CA THR A 156 -11.81 -15.72 11.11
C THR A 156 -10.33 -16.06 11.24
N LEU A 157 -9.99 -17.33 11.45
CA LEU A 157 -8.59 -17.80 11.48
C LEU A 157 -7.91 -17.59 10.13
N LEU A 158 -8.59 -17.84 9.00
CA LEU A 158 -8.06 -17.57 7.68
C LEU A 158 -7.74 -16.07 7.49
N LYS A 159 -8.62 -15.17 7.95
CA LYS A 159 -8.38 -13.72 7.91
C LYS A 159 -7.18 -13.33 8.76
N ILE A 160 -7.05 -13.87 9.98
CA ILE A 160 -5.89 -13.64 10.83
C ILE A 160 -4.59 -14.06 10.11
N PHE A 161 -4.58 -15.23 9.47
CA PHE A 161 -3.44 -15.71 8.72
C PHE A 161 -3.04 -14.74 7.58
N VAL A 162 -4.01 -14.24 6.81
CA VAL A 162 -3.78 -13.25 5.76
C VAL A 162 -3.20 -11.96 6.34
N PHE A 163 -3.70 -11.46 7.47
CA PHE A 163 -3.18 -10.26 8.10
C PHE A 163 -1.77 -10.46 8.69
N ILE A 164 -1.42 -11.65 9.17
CA ILE A 164 -0.04 -11.97 9.59
C ILE A 164 0.92 -11.80 8.40
N ILE A 165 0.60 -12.36 7.23
CA ILE A 165 1.40 -12.20 6.02
C ILE A 165 1.52 -10.72 5.64
N PHE A 166 0.41 -9.97 5.68
CA PHE A 166 0.39 -8.55 5.39
C PHE A 166 1.31 -7.75 6.33
N ILE A 167 1.29 -8.03 7.63
CA ILE A 167 2.16 -7.36 8.62
C ILE A 167 3.64 -7.64 8.33
N ILE A 168 3.99 -8.90 8.02
CA ILE A 168 5.36 -9.28 7.67
C ILE A 168 5.82 -8.52 6.43
N LEU A 169 4.99 -8.44 5.39
CA LEU A 169 5.31 -7.67 4.18
C LEU A 169 5.47 -6.18 4.46
N CYS A 170 4.59 -5.58 5.26
CA CYS A 170 4.71 -4.16 5.64
C CYS A 170 6.01 -3.90 6.42
N TYR A 171 6.38 -4.77 7.35
CA TYR A 171 7.62 -4.65 8.10
C TYR A 171 8.84 -4.81 7.21
N ALA A 172 8.86 -5.81 6.33
CA ALA A 172 9.94 -6.02 5.36
C ALA A 172 10.12 -4.80 4.44
N MET A 173 9.02 -4.28 3.88
CA MET A 173 9.05 -3.07 3.05
C MET A 173 9.55 -1.85 3.82
N SER A 174 9.12 -1.67 5.07
CA SER A 174 9.62 -0.59 5.92
C SER A 174 11.14 -0.65 6.09
N LYS A 175 11.69 -1.84 6.35
CA LYS A 175 13.14 -2.05 6.50
C LYS A 175 13.90 -1.85 5.19
N LEU A 176 13.38 -2.37 4.07
CA LEU A 176 13.99 -2.19 2.76
C LEU A 176 14.09 -0.71 2.37
N VAL A 177 13.01 0.05 2.58
CA VAL A 177 12.97 1.48 2.29
C VAL A 177 13.93 2.25 3.21
N GLN A 178 14.01 1.89 4.50
CA GLN A 178 14.94 2.49 5.44
C GLN A 178 16.39 2.26 5.02
N ASN A 179 16.78 1.03 4.72
CA ASN A 179 18.15 0.70 4.31
C ASN A 179 18.52 1.41 2.99
N ALA A 180 17.59 1.46 2.03
CA ALA A 180 17.81 2.17 0.77
C ALA A 180 17.99 3.69 0.97
N TYR A 181 17.28 4.29 1.93
CA TYR A 181 17.43 5.68 2.32
C TYR A 181 18.82 5.95 2.93
N GLU A 182 19.27 5.11 3.85
CA GLU A 182 20.58 5.21 4.51
C GLU A 182 21.72 5.13 3.49
N ILE A 183 21.68 4.15 2.57
CA ILE A 183 22.68 4.01 1.48
C ILE A 183 22.69 5.25 0.57
N LYS A 184 21.51 5.82 0.28
CA LYS A 184 21.41 7.04 -0.53
C LYS A 184 22.08 8.22 0.17
N GLN A 185 21.86 8.40 1.48
CA GLN A 185 22.50 9.46 2.28
C GLN A 185 24.02 9.30 2.32
N GLU A 186 24.54 8.10 2.54
CA GLU A 186 25.98 7.82 2.55
C GLU A 186 26.63 8.19 1.22
N ASN A 187 25.99 7.86 0.09
CA ASN A 187 26.48 8.19 -1.24
C ASN A 187 26.46 9.71 -1.52
N GLU A 188 25.50 10.45 -0.98
CA GLU A 188 25.43 11.93 -1.14
C GLU A 188 26.48 12.66 -0.29
N LEU A 189 26.95 12.06 0.80
CA LEU A 189 27.98 12.62 1.68
C LEU A 189 29.42 12.33 1.18
N THR A 190 29.61 11.40 0.26
CA THR A 190 30.93 10.98 -0.25
C THR A 190 31.34 11.67 -1.54
N ILE A 191 30.53 12.60 -2.07
CA ILE A 191 30.85 13.44 -3.25
C ILE A 191 31.18 14.87 -2.79
#